data_ee2e2367f4112eebfbd63065f077749d
#
_entry.id   ee2e2367f4112eebfbd63065f077749d
#
_cell.length_a   1.000
_cell.length_b   1.000
_cell.length_c   1.000
_cell.angle_alpha   90.00
_cell.angle_beta   90.00
_cell.angle_gamma   90.00
#
_symmetry.space_group_name_H-M   'P 1'
#
loop_
_entity.id
_entity.type
_entity.pdbx_description
1 polymer ?
#
loop_
_entity_poly.entity_id
_entity_poly.type
_entity_poly.pdbx_seq_one_letter_code
_entity_poly.pdbx_strand_id
1 'polypeptide(L)'
;LPAGSDVTAEPPRTSNRPSNSGEEGFALLEGLVAIALLAGTMVAIYALVGNILDSASRVGRSNASVQITMNAIETMAAVNPMVQESGKIDLGPYAVTWRSAAITPIIERTGSLYQIGLYNMEVQVKDQPGSVLANFTLRQVGYRRVRDLGPTFGDQGARLGEPTRSQ
;
A
#
# COMPACT_ATOMS: atom_id res chain seq x y z
N LEU A 1 -85.29 -25.84 -69.61
CA LEU A 1 -84.32 -24.85 -70.08
C LEU A 1 -83.65 -24.16 -68.94
N PRO A 2 -82.31 -24.24 -68.75
CA PRO A 2 -81.58 -23.39 -67.87
C PRO A 2 -80.51 -22.60 -68.59
N ALA A 3 -80.35 -21.45 -68.09
CA ALA A 3 -79.31 -20.45 -68.44
C ALA A 3 -77.94 -20.84 -67.91
N GLY A 4 -76.94 -20.70 -68.76
CA GLY A 4 -75.57 -20.84 -68.39
C GLY A 4 -75.05 -19.64 -67.61
N SER A 5 -74.32 -19.98 -66.53
CA SER A 5 -73.55 -18.97 -65.81
C SER A 5 -72.09 -19.00 -66.31
N ASP A 6 -71.80 -17.91 -66.99
CA ASP A 6 -70.47 -17.61 -67.48
C ASP A 6 -69.56 -17.20 -66.28
N VAL A 7 -68.58 -18.07 -65.93
CA VAL A 7 -67.58 -17.77 -64.90
C VAL A 7 -66.35 -17.19 -65.58
N THR A 8 -66.29 -15.90 -65.58
CA THR A 8 -65.11 -15.13 -66.05
C THR A 8 -63.99 -15.32 -65.05
N ALA A 9 -63.01 -16.11 -65.43
CA ALA A 9 -61.76 -16.28 -64.63
C ALA A 9 -60.95 -14.99 -64.72
N GLU A 10 -60.75 -14.32 -63.56
CA GLU A 10 -59.86 -13.21 -63.38
C GLU A 10 -58.42 -13.69 -63.48
N PRO A 11 -57.55 -13.07 -64.33
CA PRO A 11 -56.16 -13.49 -64.43
C PRO A 11 -55.39 -13.12 -63.10
N PRO A 12 -54.40 -13.93 -62.65
CA PRO A 12 -53.60 -13.62 -61.44
C PRO A 12 -52.85 -12.31 -61.64
N ARG A 13 -53.09 -11.37 -60.73
CA ARG A 13 -52.30 -10.14 -60.61
C ARG A 13 -50.90 -10.53 -60.16
N THR A 14 -49.94 -10.54 -61.06
CA THR A 14 -48.55 -10.55 -60.80
C THR A 14 -48.18 -9.26 -60.11
N SER A 15 -48.03 -9.30 -58.74
CA SER A 15 -47.47 -8.23 -57.96
C SER A 15 -45.98 -8.03 -58.34
N ASN A 16 -45.77 -7.14 -59.32
CA ASN A 16 -44.43 -6.74 -59.67
C ASN A 16 -43.94 -5.79 -58.54
N ARG A 17 -43.37 -6.36 -57.49
CA ARG A 17 -42.69 -5.63 -56.40
C ARG A 17 -41.39 -5.11 -56.98
N PRO A 18 -41.21 -3.78 -57.11
CA PRO A 18 -39.93 -3.25 -57.53
C PRO A 18 -38.89 -3.69 -56.52
N SER A 19 -37.89 -4.43 -56.96
CA SER A 19 -36.72 -4.75 -56.16
C SER A 19 -35.95 -3.48 -55.93
N ASN A 20 -36.07 -2.90 -54.71
CA ASN A 20 -35.32 -1.73 -54.26
C ASN A 20 -33.86 -2.14 -53.96
N SER A 21 -33.08 -2.40 -54.98
CA SER A 21 -31.65 -2.72 -54.86
C SER A 21 -30.83 -1.60 -54.22
N GLY A 22 -31.38 -0.39 -54.13
CA GLY A 22 -30.77 0.75 -53.41
C GLY A 22 -30.91 0.67 -51.90
N GLU A 23 -32.00 0.11 -51.38
CA GLU A 23 -32.23 -0.03 -49.92
C GLU A 23 -31.37 -1.14 -49.32
N GLU A 24 -31.09 -2.21 -50.05
CA GLU A 24 -30.21 -3.30 -49.59
C GLU A 24 -28.76 -2.83 -49.44
N GLY A 25 -28.26 -1.98 -50.32
CA GLY A 25 -26.91 -1.40 -50.20
C GLY A 25 -26.77 -0.45 -49.02
N PHE A 26 -27.83 0.32 -48.72
CA PHE A 26 -27.83 1.25 -47.59
C PHE A 26 -27.88 0.51 -46.27
N ALA A 27 -28.66 -0.55 -46.12
CA ALA A 27 -28.75 -1.37 -44.94
C ALA A 27 -27.40 -2.09 -44.62
N LEU A 28 -26.66 -2.52 -45.63
CA LEU A 28 -25.33 -3.08 -45.46
C LEU A 28 -24.31 -2.06 -44.94
N LEU A 29 -24.35 -0.84 -45.47
CA LEU A 29 -23.47 0.24 -45.05
C LEU A 29 -23.79 0.68 -43.60
N GLU A 30 -25.06 0.76 -43.22
CA GLU A 30 -25.50 1.05 -41.87
C GLU A 30 -25.04 -0.03 -40.89
N GLY A 31 -25.16 -1.31 -41.24
CA GLY A 31 -24.68 -2.43 -40.47
C GLY A 31 -23.15 -2.37 -40.24
N LEU A 32 -22.40 -2.01 -41.29
CA LEU A 32 -20.94 -1.91 -41.19
C LEU A 32 -20.53 -0.74 -40.29
N VAL A 33 -21.20 0.41 -40.39
CA VAL A 33 -20.96 1.56 -39.51
C VAL A 33 -21.32 1.21 -38.05
N ALA A 34 -22.43 0.53 -37.80
CA ALA A 34 -22.83 0.11 -36.48
C ALA A 34 -21.80 -0.82 -35.83
N ILE A 35 -21.30 -1.81 -36.60
CA ILE A 35 -20.24 -2.71 -36.12
C ILE A 35 -18.94 -1.95 -35.85
N ALA A 36 -18.55 -1.01 -36.70
CA ALA A 36 -17.35 -0.21 -36.51
C ALA A 36 -17.41 0.64 -35.23
N LEU A 37 -18.58 1.27 -34.99
CA LEU A 37 -18.84 2.03 -33.76
C LEU A 37 -18.82 1.14 -32.52
N LEU A 38 -19.46 -0.03 -32.61
CA LEU A 38 -19.46 -0.99 -31.51
C LEU A 38 -18.04 -1.49 -31.20
N ALA A 39 -17.26 -1.83 -32.22
CA ALA A 39 -15.87 -2.25 -32.06
C ALA A 39 -15.02 -1.13 -31.43
N GLY A 40 -15.19 0.12 -31.88
CA GLY A 40 -14.50 1.27 -31.31
C GLY A 40 -14.83 1.52 -29.84
N THR A 41 -16.11 1.40 -29.46
CA THR A 41 -16.51 1.53 -28.04
C THR A 41 -15.96 0.39 -27.17
N MET A 42 -15.93 -0.83 -27.69
CA MET A 42 -15.32 -1.97 -26.98
C MET A 42 -13.84 -1.74 -26.71
N VAL A 43 -13.07 -1.27 -27.69
CA VAL A 43 -11.65 -0.94 -27.51
C VAL A 43 -11.46 0.13 -26.43
N ALA A 44 -12.29 1.17 -26.43
CA ALA A 44 -12.24 2.22 -25.42
C ALA A 44 -12.52 1.68 -23.99
N ILE A 45 -13.51 0.80 -23.87
CA ILE A 45 -13.84 0.15 -22.58
C ILE A 45 -12.68 -0.73 -22.10
N TYR A 46 -12.09 -1.55 -22.99
CA TYR A 46 -10.93 -2.39 -22.60
C TYR A 46 -9.72 -1.54 -22.17
N ALA A 47 -9.45 -0.44 -22.86
CA ALA A 47 -8.39 0.48 -22.47
C ALA A 47 -8.65 1.11 -21.09
N LEU A 48 -9.91 1.49 -20.80
CA LEU A 48 -10.30 2.05 -19.52
C LEU A 48 -10.13 1.02 -18.39
N VAL A 49 -10.60 -0.21 -18.60
CA VAL A 49 -10.46 -1.30 -17.61
C VAL A 49 -8.98 -1.60 -17.36
N GLY A 50 -8.15 -1.65 -18.40
CA GLY A 50 -6.70 -1.83 -18.25
C GLY A 50 -6.06 -0.75 -17.37
N ASN A 51 -6.38 0.53 -17.63
CA ASN A 51 -5.89 1.66 -16.84
C ASN A 51 -6.34 1.60 -15.37
N ILE A 52 -7.58 1.15 -15.10
CA ILE A 52 -8.10 0.99 -13.74
C ILE A 52 -7.33 -0.10 -13.00
N LEU A 53 -7.10 -1.26 -13.62
CA LEU A 53 -6.37 -2.37 -13.03
C LEU A 53 -4.91 -2.00 -12.73
N ASP A 54 -4.25 -1.29 -13.64
CA ASP A 54 -2.89 -0.79 -13.42
C ASP A 54 -2.84 0.22 -12.26
N SER A 55 -3.81 1.12 -12.18
CA SER A 55 -3.91 2.10 -11.10
C SER A 55 -4.15 1.40 -9.76
N ALA A 56 -5.06 0.44 -9.71
CA ALA A 56 -5.34 -0.34 -8.50
C ALA A 56 -4.09 -1.13 -8.02
N SER A 57 -3.34 -1.73 -8.94
CA SER A 57 -2.11 -2.44 -8.62
C SER A 57 -1.01 -1.53 -8.08
N ARG A 58 -0.91 -0.30 -8.59
CA ARG A 58 0.04 0.72 -8.08
C ARG A 58 -0.33 1.16 -6.68
N VAL A 59 -1.62 1.43 -6.42
CA VAL A 59 -2.12 1.80 -5.09
C VAL A 59 -1.86 0.68 -4.08
N GLY A 60 -2.13 -0.56 -4.44
CA GLY A 60 -1.86 -1.72 -3.57
C GLY A 60 -0.38 -1.82 -3.17
N ARG A 61 0.53 -1.66 -4.14
CA ARG A 61 1.98 -1.66 -3.87
C ARG A 61 2.43 -0.47 -3.01
N SER A 62 1.88 0.72 -3.27
CA SER A 62 2.17 1.92 -2.47
C SER A 62 1.71 1.74 -1.02
N ASN A 63 0.50 1.23 -0.79
CA ASN A 63 -0.02 0.98 0.55
C ASN A 63 0.81 -0.05 1.32
N ALA A 64 1.24 -1.13 0.68
CA ALA A 64 2.13 -2.11 1.29
C ALA A 64 3.47 -1.48 1.71
N SER A 65 4.07 -0.65 0.87
CA SER A 65 5.30 0.06 1.16
C SER A 65 5.15 1.03 2.34
N VAL A 66 4.02 1.75 2.42
CA VAL A 66 3.72 2.65 3.55
C VAL A 66 3.59 1.87 4.85
N GLN A 67 2.88 0.75 4.86
CA GLN A 67 2.74 -0.08 6.05
C GLN A 67 4.09 -0.64 6.54
N ILE A 68 4.92 -1.13 5.63
CA ILE A 68 6.28 -1.60 5.95
C ILE A 68 7.10 -0.47 6.57
N THR A 69 7.02 0.73 6.01
CA THR A 69 7.73 1.92 6.52
C THR A 69 7.24 2.31 7.91
N MET A 70 5.93 2.31 8.14
CA MET A 70 5.33 2.61 9.44
C MET A 70 5.77 1.61 10.52
N ASN A 71 5.71 0.31 10.23
CA ASN A 71 6.17 -0.73 11.14
C ASN A 71 7.67 -0.61 11.46
N ALA A 72 8.48 -0.24 10.45
CA ALA A 72 9.89 0.01 10.65
C ALA A 72 10.15 1.23 11.55
N ILE A 73 9.38 2.32 11.39
CA ILE A 73 9.46 3.51 12.25
C ILE A 73 9.09 3.15 13.70
N GLU A 74 8.02 2.41 13.93
CA GLU A 74 7.62 1.95 15.27
C GLU A 74 8.69 1.08 15.91
N THR A 75 9.28 0.17 15.14
CA THR A 75 10.38 -0.67 15.61
C THR A 75 11.60 0.17 15.99
N MET A 76 11.93 1.18 15.19
CA MET A 76 13.04 2.09 15.48
C MET A 76 12.78 3.00 16.67
N ALA A 77 11.52 3.36 16.95
CA ALA A 77 11.17 4.14 18.14
C ALA A 77 11.55 3.46 19.46
N ALA A 78 11.62 2.13 19.49
CA ALA A 78 12.06 1.35 20.64
C ALA A 78 13.59 1.23 20.77
N VAL A 79 14.34 1.56 19.72
CA VAL A 79 15.82 1.45 19.72
C VAL A 79 16.43 2.72 20.32
N ASN A 80 17.29 2.56 21.31
CA ASN A 80 18.05 3.69 21.86
C ASN A 80 19.38 3.85 21.10
N PRO A 81 19.53 4.89 20.26
CA PRO A 81 20.70 5.06 19.39
C PRO A 81 22.02 5.31 20.15
N MET A 82 21.96 5.76 21.42
CA MET A 82 23.15 5.91 22.26
C MET A 82 23.71 4.57 22.78
N VAL A 83 22.85 3.55 22.82
CA VAL A 83 23.22 2.19 23.31
C VAL A 83 23.48 1.26 22.13
N GLN A 84 22.68 1.40 21.07
CA GLN A 84 22.76 0.58 19.87
C GLN A 84 22.96 1.47 18.65
N GLU A 85 24.23 1.80 18.36
CA GLU A 85 24.59 2.68 17.23
C GLU A 85 24.24 2.07 15.88
N SER A 86 24.22 0.75 15.77
CA SER A 86 23.83 0.04 14.55
C SER A 86 23.27 -1.33 14.88
N GLY A 87 22.45 -1.86 13.98
CA GLY A 87 21.90 -3.19 14.16
C GLY A 87 21.04 -3.66 13.00
N LYS A 88 20.49 -4.85 13.20
CA LYS A 88 19.53 -5.48 12.29
C LYS A 88 18.44 -6.16 13.13
N ILE A 89 17.19 -5.95 12.75
CA ILE A 89 16.04 -6.66 13.29
C ILE A 89 15.33 -7.36 12.14
N ASP A 90 15.05 -8.64 12.31
CA ASP A 90 14.28 -9.42 11.36
C ASP A 90 12.80 -9.39 11.78
N LEU A 91 11.92 -8.97 10.87
CA LEU A 91 10.48 -8.86 11.06
C LEU A 91 9.72 -9.88 10.21
N GLY A 92 10.35 -10.98 9.83
CA GLY A 92 9.81 -12.08 9.06
C GLY A 92 9.95 -11.85 7.55
N PRO A 93 9.00 -11.21 6.85
CA PRO A 93 9.10 -11.01 5.40
C PRO A 93 10.15 -9.96 4.99
N TYR A 94 10.61 -9.15 5.92
CA TYR A 94 11.63 -8.12 5.70
C TYR A 94 12.50 -7.92 6.93
N ALA A 95 13.68 -7.34 6.73
CA ALA A 95 14.62 -6.98 7.79
C ALA A 95 14.86 -5.47 7.79
N VAL A 96 14.95 -4.89 8.98
CA VAL A 96 15.30 -3.50 9.20
C VAL A 96 16.74 -3.41 9.66
N THR A 97 17.56 -2.65 8.95
CA THR A 97 18.94 -2.34 9.34
C THR A 97 19.07 -0.85 9.59
N TRP A 98 19.85 -0.48 10.59
CA TRP A 98 20.09 0.93 10.89
C TRP A 98 21.53 1.22 11.26
N ARG A 99 21.90 2.47 11.08
CA ARG A 99 23.12 3.08 11.58
C ARG A 99 22.80 4.46 12.13
N SER A 100 23.26 4.76 13.34
CA SER A 100 23.09 6.06 13.97
C SER A 100 24.41 6.82 14.07
N ALA A 101 24.31 8.14 13.97
CA ALA A 101 25.41 9.06 14.19
C ALA A 101 24.93 10.21 15.06
N ALA A 102 25.73 10.60 16.04
CA ALA A 102 25.42 11.75 16.90
C ALA A 102 25.47 13.04 16.07
N ILE A 103 24.42 13.88 16.17
CA ILE A 103 24.30 15.18 15.53
C ILE A 103 24.82 16.28 16.46
N THR A 104 24.62 16.10 17.78
CA THR A 104 25.03 17.07 18.79
C THR A 104 26.01 16.43 19.76
N PRO A 105 26.88 17.24 20.41
CA PRO A 105 27.65 16.74 21.54
C PRO A 105 26.73 16.14 22.61
N ILE A 106 27.22 15.11 23.28
CA ILE A 106 26.49 14.50 24.39
C ILE A 106 26.40 15.51 25.52
N ILE A 107 25.17 15.80 25.97
CA ILE A 107 24.93 16.74 27.07
C ILE A 107 24.89 15.98 28.37
N GLU A 108 25.83 16.29 29.24
CA GLU A 108 25.86 15.84 30.64
C GLU A 108 25.70 17.04 31.55
N ARG A 109 24.60 17.09 32.29
CA ARG A 109 24.41 18.11 33.33
C ARG A 109 24.93 17.58 34.65
N THR A 110 25.70 18.42 35.36
CA THR A 110 26.14 18.13 36.72
C THR A 110 24.90 17.79 37.59
N GLY A 111 24.89 16.59 38.19
CA GLY A 111 23.73 16.10 38.96
C GLY A 111 22.68 15.35 38.16
N SER A 112 22.74 15.29 36.83
CA SER A 112 21.82 14.51 36.02
C SER A 112 22.07 13.01 36.20
N LEU A 113 20.98 12.24 36.19
CA LEU A 113 21.01 10.78 36.17
C LEU A 113 21.30 10.21 34.78
N TYR A 114 21.08 11.01 33.75
CA TYR A 114 21.18 10.59 32.36
C TYR A 114 22.05 11.55 31.55
N GLN A 115 22.84 10.97 30.66
CA GLN A 115 23.39 11.66 29.49
C GLN A 115 22.38 11.55 28.36
N ILE A 116 22.23 12.61 27.58
CA ILE A 116 21.35 12.66 26.41
C ILE A 116 22.09 13.21 25.19
N GLY A 117 21.73 12.72 24.02
CA GLY A 117 22.26 13.20 22.75
C GLY A 117 21.22 13.07 21.66
N LEU A 118 21.33 13.89 20.62
CA LEU A 118 20.50 13.79 19.43
C LEU A 118 21.24 13.02 18.35
N TYR A 119 20.58 12.04 17.76
CA TYR A 119 21.14 11.13 16.77
C TYR A 119 20.36 11.19 15.47
N ASN A 120 21.07 11.04 14.36
CA ASN A 120 20.53 10.79 13.04
C ASN A 120 20.65 9.30 12.77
N MET A 121 19.53 8.63 12.52
CA MET A 121 19.49 7.20 12.23
C MET A 121 19.14 7.00 10.76
N GLU A 122 20.04 6.40 10.00
CA GLU A 122 19.78 5.94 8.65
C GLU A 122 19.21 4.54 8.72
N VAL A 123 18.01 4.36 8.19
CA VAL A 123 17.25 3.10 8.27
C VAL A 123 17.00 2.58 6.87
N GLN A 124 17.33 1.31 6.66
CA GLN A 124 17.05 0.57 5.43
C GLN A 124 16.17 -0.63 5.74
N VAL A 125 15.09 -0.78 5.00
CA VAL A 125 14.23 -1.96 5.03
C VAL A 125 14.47 -2.78 3.77
N LYS A 126 14.80 -4.05 3.95
CA LYS A 126 15.09 -5.00 2.85
C LYS A 126 14.19 -6.21 2.96
N ASP A 127 13.71 -6.72 1.82
CA ASP A 127 13.05 -8.01 1.77
C ASP A 127 14.06 -9.18 1.89
N GLN A 128 13.56 -10.41 1.96
CA GLN A 128 14.42 -11.60 2.13
C GLN A 128 15.38 -11.87 0.95
N PRO A 129 15.08 -11.53 -0.33
CA PRO A 129 16.09 -11.54 -1.39
C PRO A 129 17.13 -10.44 -1.25
N GLY A 130 16.91 -9.41 -0.39
CA GLY A 130 17.83 -8.30 -0.16
C GLY A 130 17.53 -7.03 -0.97
N SER A 131 16.39 -6.96 -1.64
CA SER A 131 15.94 -5.74 -2.34
C SER A 131 15.54 -4.68 -1.34
N VAL A 132 15.90 -3.42 -1.59
CA VAL A 132 15.54 -2.31 -0.72
C VAL A 132 14.07 -1.95 -0.95
N LEU A 133 13.25 -2.13 0.08
CA LEU A 133 11.82 -1.78 0.08
C LEU A 133 11.59 -0.33 0.49
N ALA A 134 12.38 0.16 1.46
CA ALA A 134 12.33 1.53 1.92
C ALA A 134 13.69 1.99 2.47
N ASN A 135 13.96 3.29 2.37
CA ASN A 135 15.12 3.95 2.96
C ASN A 135 14.67 5.30 3.50
N PHE A 136 14.94 5.57 4.76
CA PHE A 136 14.56 6.84 5.40
C PHE A 136 15.49 7.17 6.55
N THR A 137 15.41 8.42 7.00
CA THR A 137 16.22 8.94 8.10
C THR A 137 15.32 9.38 9.23
N LEU A 138 15.67 9.00 10.45
CA LEU A 138 14.99 9.41 11.68
C LEU A 138 15.93 10.23 12.56
N ARG A 139 15.36 11.23 13.25
CA ARG A 139 16.05 11.92 14.35
C ARG A 139 15.47 11.43 15.67
N GLN A 140 16.34 10.93 16.53
CA GLN A 140 15.94 10.34 17.81
C GLN A 140 16.88 10.77 18.92
N VAL A 141 16.31 10.95 20.11
CA VAL A 141 17.08 11.22 21.33
C VAL A 141 17.60 9.88 21.87
N GLY A 142 18.91 9.77 21.97
CA GLY A 142 19.56 8.70 22.70
C GLY A 142 19.82 9.13 24.16
N TYR A 143 19.73 8.18 25.06
CA TYR A 143 19.99 8.40 26.47
C TYR A 143 20.72 7.22 27.10
N ARG A 144 21.56 7.51 28.10
CA ARG A 144 22.25 6.50 28.91
C ARG A 144 22.26 6.94 30.36
N ARG A 145 21.94 6.01 31.26
CA ARG A 145 22.05 6.26 32.69
C ARG A 145 23.50 6.29 33.11
N VAL A 146 23.91 7.32 33.83
CA VAL A 146 25.31 7.56 34.26
C VAL A 146 25.47 7.54 35.76
N ARG A 147 24.37 7.59 36.52
CA ARG A 147 24.38 7.53 37.96
C ARG A 147 23.28 6.59 38.46
N ASP A 148 23.60 5.84 39.51
CA ASP A 148 22.59 5.11 40.26
C ASP A 148 21.99 6.01 41.34
N LEU A 149 20.67 5.93 41.51
CA LEU A 149 20.03 6.39 42.71
C LEU A 149 20.54 5.44 43.82
N GLY A 150 21.34 5.96 44.77
CA GLY A 150 21.70 5.19 45.94
C GLY A 150 20.48 4.53 46.61
N PRO A 151 20.65 3.61 47.53
CA PRO A 151 19.56 2.87 48.12
C PRO A 151 18.45 3.80 48.57
N THR A 152 17.25 3.57 48.08
CA THR A 152 16.03 4.34 48.36
C THR A 152 15.80 4.31 49.86
N PHE A 153 15.36 5.41 50.45
CA PHE A 153 15.10 5.56 51.91
C PHE A 153 14.25 4.44 52.54
N GLY A 154 13.59 3.61 51.73
CA GLY A 154 12.83 2.43 52.16
C GLY A 154 13.68 1.25 52.62
N ASP A 155 14.93 1.13 52.16
CA ASP A 155 15.81 0.00 52.49
C ASP A 155 16.58 0.22 53.81
N GLN A 156 16.63 1.44 54.32
CA GLN A 156 17.21 1.76 55.61
C GLN A 156 16.30 1.39 56.81
N GLY A 157 14.98 1.32 56.58
CA GLY A 157 14.03 0.92 57.63
C GLY A 157 14.06 -0.57 57.98
N ALA A 158 14.48 -1.40 57.02
CA ALA A 158 14.52 -2.85 57.24
C ALA A 158 15.71 -3.33 58.11
N ARG A 159 16.76 -2.51 58.28
CA ARG A 159 17.95 -2.88 59.08
C ARG A 159 17.90 -2.46 60.56
N LEU A 160 16.89 -1.64 60.93
CA LEU A 160 16.76 -1.17 62.33
C LEU A 160 15.88 -2.06 63.21
N GLY A 161 15.40 -3.19 62.70
CA GLY A 161 14.49 -4.08 63.39
C GLY A 161 15.07 -5.41 63.88
N GLU A 162 16.38 -5.62 63.84
CA GLU A 162 16.97 -6.84 64.35
C GLU A 162 17.16 -6.71 65.87
N PRO A 163 16.37 -7.43 66.70
CA PRO A 163 16.56 -7.42 68.15
C PRO A 163 17.85 -8.17 68.49
N THR A 164 18.82 -7.45 69.07
CA THR A 164 20.01 -8.06 69.76
C THR A 164 19.53 -9.06 70.75
N ARG A 165 19.65 -10.36 70.49
CA ARG A 165 19.58 -11.43 71.46
C ARG A 165 20.82 -11.32 72.32
N SER A 166 20.68 -10.77 73.53
CA SER A 166 21.64 -10.91 74.58
C SER A 166 21.59 -12.35 75.20
N GLN A 167 22.73 -12.99 75.27
CA GLN A 167 22.96 -14.19 76.09
C GLN A 167 23.07 -13.81 77.54
#